data_720d53c72cd8d4ee8295b135bd529de5
#
_entry.id   720d53c72cd8d4ee8295b135bd529de5
#
_cell.length_a   1.000
_cell.length_b   1.000
_cell.length_c   1.000
_cell.angle_alpha   90.00
_cell.angle_beta   90.00
_cell.angle_gamma   90.00
#
_symmetry.space_group_name_H-M   'P 1'
#
loop_
_entity.id
_entity.type
_entity.pdbx_description
1 polymer ?
#
loop_
_entity_poly.entity_id
_entity_poly.type
_entity_poly.pdbx_seq_one_letter_code
_entity_poly.pdbx_strand_id
1 'polypeptide(L)'
;MKIITTKQHKLDKSQHKGVLTCGVQLSPAHEAREILNRPDLPTVCPYSGACELGCLKYAGLNQLPTHALARARRTALFWDDSEAFFAQAIGELRAVERKATRLGMAFAIRPNVLQDLPPLADRIAREFPDAHVYDYTKIPAPWSRTRRRPNYTLAYSVSERSTTRQIRSCIDHGVNCALVFDTAKGEPLPKTYTLAGRTLPVIDGDVSDLLYTYPVGVWIGLRWKGSRGRLAQGLSAGWVRSAAQD
;
A
#
# COMPACT_ATOMS: atom_id res chain seq x y z
N MET A 1 -18.97 10.92 8.21
CA MET A 1 -17.56 11.03 7.69
C MET A 1 -17.39 10.01 6.59
N LYS A 2 -16.82 10.34 5.42
CA LYS A 2 -16.52 9.34 4.37
C LYS A 2 -15.34 8.45 4.78
N ILE A 3 -15.48 7.15 4.58
CA ILE A 3 -14.42 6.14 4.81
C ILE A 3 -13.61 5.93 3.53
N ILE A 4 -14.31 5.79 2.39
CA ILE A 4 -13.69 5.46 1.10
C ILE A 4 -13.19 6.74 0.41
N THR A 5 -11.96 6.68 -0.07
CA THR A 5 -11.37 7.70 -0.94
C THR A 5 -11.31 7.21 -2.39
N THR A 6 -11.75 8.07 -3.31
CA THR A 6 -11.64 7.84 -4.76
C THR A 6 -10.75 8.89 -5.42
N LYS A 7 -10.41 9.97 -4.69
CA LYS A 7 -9.60 11.09 -5.18
C LYS A 7 -8.23 11.04 -4.51
N GLN A 8 -7.34 10.29 -5.09
CA GLN A 8 -5.93 10.27 -4.70
C GLN A 8 -5.08 10.05 -5.95
N HIS A 9 -3.96 10.76 -6.07
CA HIS A 9 -3.11 10.72 -7.26
C HIS A 9 -2.73 9.31 -7.73
N LYS A 10 -2.52 8.37 -6.81
CA LYS A 10 -2.24 6.97 -7.16
C LYS A 10 -3.49 6.23 -7.70
N LEU A 11 -4.65 6.51 -7.15
CA LEU A 11 -5.92 5.91 -7.57
C LEU A 11 -6.40 6.52 -8.90
N ASP A 12 -6.20 7.82 -9.10
CA ASP A 12 -6.62 8.52 -10.32
C ASP A 12 -5.87 8.06 -11.58
N LYS A 13 -4.61 7.64 -11.46
CA LYS A 13 -3.81 7.10 -12.58
C LYS A 13 -4.45 5.89 -13.25
N SER A 14 -5.21 5.11 -12.51
CA SER A 14 -5.87 3.90 -13.02
C SER A 14 -7.07 4.20 -13.91
N GLN A 15 -7.70 5.38 -13.74
CA GLN A 15 -8.88 5.77 -14.54
C GLN A 15 -8.56 5.87 -16.02
N HIS A 16 -7.36 6.36 -16.39
CA HIS A 16 -6.89 6.39 -17.78
C HIS A 16 -6.70 5.00 -18.41
N LYS A 17 -6.69 3.94 -17.57
CA LYS A 17 -6.58 2.55 -17.98
C LYS A 17 -7.92 1.80 -17.97
N GLY A 18 -9.04 2.53 -17.85
CA GLY A 18 -10.37 1.92 -17.77
C GLY A 18 -10.67 1.24 -16.44
N VAL A 19 -9.94 1.59 -15.37
CA VAL A 19 -10.15 1.02 -14.02
C VAL A 19 -10.51 2.11 -13.02
N LEU A 20 -11.69 2.02 -12.42
CA LEU A 20 -12.05 2.88 -11.31
C LEU A 20 -11.52 2.29 -10.01
N THR A 21 -10.57 2.98 -9.39
CA THR A 21 -9.98 2.55 -8.14
C THR A 21 -10.44 3.37 -6.95
N CYS A 22 -10.52 2.75 -5.80
CA CYS A 22 -10.78 3.39 -4.52
C CYS A 22 -10.03 2.70 -3.39
N GLY A 23 -10.04 3.30 -2.20
CA GLY A 23 -9.36 2.69 -1.07
C GLY A 23 -9.71 3.31 0.27
N VAL A 24 -9.21 2.68 1.33
CA VAL A 24 -9.33 3.15 2.70
C VAL A 24 -8.02 3.78 3.13
N GLN A 25 -8.10 4.96 3.75
CA GLN A 25 -6.96 5.63 4.37
C GLN A 25 -7.19 5.77 5.86
N LEU A 26 -6.44 5.02 6.65
CA LEU A 26 -6.31 5.18 8.10
C LEU A 26 -4.99 5.90 8.43
N SER A 27 -4.88 6.39 9.64
CA SER A 27 -3.66 7.05 10.13
C SER A 27 -2.53 6.03 10.33
N PRO A 28 -1.41 6.16 9.60
CA PRO A 28 -0.30 5.23 9.74
C PRO A 28 0.41 5.38 11.09
N ALA A 29 1.03 4.31 11.55
CA ALA A 29 1.80 4.24 12.80
C ALA A 29 1.03 4.78 14.01
N HIS A 30 1.52 5.85 14.62
CA HIS A 30 0.95 6.47 15.82
C HIS A 30 0.21 7.78 15.55
N GLU A 31 0.05 8.20 14.30
CA GLU A 31 -0.53 9.49 13.92
C GLU A 31 -1.91 9.76 14.56
N ALA A 32 -2.79 8.75 14.64
CA ALA A 32 -4.11 8.91 15.26
C ALA A 32 -4.05 9.18 16.76
N ARG A 33 -3.08 8.54 17.45
CA ARG A 33 -2.87 8.76 18.90
C ARG A 33 -2.53 10.21 19.20
N GLU A 34 -1.63 10.77 18.42
CA GLU A 34 -1.16 12.15 18.58
C GLU A 34 -2.28 13.16 18.26
N ILE A 35 -2.96 12.98 17.12
CA ILE A 35 -4.00 13.92 16.64
C ILE A 35 -5.23 13.93 17.56
N LEU A 36 -5.64 12.77 18.07
CA LEU A 36 -6.86 12.63 18.86
C LEU A 36 -6.61 12.61 20.37
N ASN A 37 -5.34 12.69 20.78
CA ASN A 37 -4.93 12.48 22.18
C ASN A 37 -5.49 11.16 22.76
N ARG A 38 -5.39 10.08 21.98
CA ARG A 38 -5.89 8.73 22.30
C ARG A 38 -4.73 7.73 22.28
N PRO A 39 -3.91 7.67 23.33
CA PRO A 39 -2.75 6.77 23.42
C PRO A 39 -3.13 5.29 23.40
N ASP A 40 -4.37 4.98 23.74
CA ASP A 40 -4.97 3.64 23.76
C ASP A 40 -5.19 3.04 22.36
N LEU A 41 -5.32 3.84 21.31
CA LEU A 41 -5.60 3.33 19.97
C LEU A 41 -4.48 2.40 19.48
N PRO A 42 -4.79 1.17 19.02
CA PRO A 42 -3.78 0.29 18.45
C PRO A 42 -3.20 0.86 17.15
N THR A 43 -1.96 0.47 16.82
CA THR A 43 -1.36 0.82 15.53
C THR A 43 -2.06 0.12 14.37
N VAL A 44 -2.18 0.80 13.25
CA VAL A 44 -2.64 0.19 11.99
C VAL A 44 -1.48 -0.22 11.08
N CYS A 45 -0.24 -0.10 11.56
CA CYS A 45 0.99 -0.47 10.87
C CYS A 45 1.87 -1.35 11.78
N PRO A 46 1.50 -2.62 12.04
CA PRO A 46 2.20 -3.47 13.01
C PRO A 46 3.66 -3.76 12.63
N TYR A 47 4.00 -3.62 11.36
CA TYR A 47 5.36 -3.79 10.84
C TYR A 47 5.98 -2.47 10.38
N SER A 48 5.54 -1.33 10.94
CA SER A 48 6.21 -0.06 10.72
C SER A 48 7.64 -0.07 11.27
N GLY A 49 8.50 0.73 10.66
CA GLY A 49 9.90 0.86 11.00
C GLY A 49 10.50 2.01 10.21
N ALA A 50 11.63 1.82 9.57
CA ALA A 50 12.28 2.86 8.76
C ALA A 50 11.37 3.45 7.66
N CYS A 51 10.32 2.74 7.24
CA CYS A 51 9.33 3.27 6.28
C CYS A 51 8.56 4.50 6.79
N GLU A 52 8.56 4.76 8.09
CA GLU A 52 7.96 5.98 8.65
C GLU A 52 8.69 7.24 8.19
N LEU A 53 10.01 7.14 7.91
CA LEU A 53 10.83 8.24 7.42
C LEU A 53 10.33 8.78 6.05
N GLY A 54 9.82 7.90 5.19
CA GLY A 54 9.30 8.22 3.87
C GLY A 54 7.81 7.87 3.70
N CYS A 55 7.05 7.83 4.80
CA CYS A 55 5.65 7.51 4.75
C CYS A 55 4.87 8.49 3.86
N LEU A 56 3.95 7.95 3.07
CA LEU A 56 3.10 8.76 2.18
C LEU A 56 2.22 9.77 2.92
N LYS A 57 2.10 9.69 4.25
CA LYS A 57 1.46 10.74 5.05
C LYS A 57 2.13 12.10 4.88
N TYR A 58 3.42 12.12 4.54
CA TYR A 58 4.22 13.32 4.29
C TYR A 58 4.22 13.76 2.82
N ALA A 59 3.38 13.15 1.96
CA ALA A 59 3.37 13.42 0.52
C ALA A 59 2.06 14.08 0.07
N GLY A 60 2.17 15.16 -0.70
CA GLY A 60 1.04 15.85 -1.34
C GLY A 60 -0.04 16.27 -0.33
N LEU A 61 -1.29 16.13 -0.70
CA LEU A 61 -2.44 16.51 0.13
C LEU A 61 -2.56 15.73 1.45
N ASN A 62 -1.87 14.59 1.58
CA ASN A 62 -1.90 13.83 2.83
C ASN A 62 -1.30 14.61 4.02
N GLN A 63 -0.46 15.61 3.76
CA GLN A 63 0.14 16.48 4.79
C GLN A 63 -0.84 17.46 5.41
N LEU A 64 -1.97 17.75 4.75
CA LEU A 64 -2.93 18.74 5.23
C LEU A 64 -3.55 18.29 6.56
N PRO A 65 -3.63 19.18 7.58
CA PRO A 65 -4.19 18.84 8.89
C PRO A 65 -5.61 18.26 8.81
N THR A 66 -6.43 18.77 7.88
CA THR A 66 -7.80 18.28 7.66
C THR A 66 -7.82 16.82 7.17
N HIS A 67 -6.88 16.44 6.31
CA HIS A 67 -6.74 15.05 5.84
C HIS A 67 -6.21 14.13 6.94
N ALA A 68 -5.25 14.63 7.72
CA ALA A 68 -4.71 13.89 8.88
C ALA A 68 -5.80 13.65 9.93
N LEU A 69 -6.58 14.68 10.29
CA LEU A 69 -7.71 14.55 11.22
C LEU A 69 -8.78 13.58 10.71
N ALA A 70 -9.10 13.63 9.40
CA ALA A 70 -10.08 12.71 8.81
C ALA A 70 -9.59 11.25 8.87
N ARG A 71 -8.29 10.99 8.63
CA ARG A 71 -7.70 9.66 8.82
C ARG A 71 -7.76 9.21 10.28
N ALA A 72 -7.39 10.09 11.20
CA ALA A 72 -7.40 9.81 12.63
C ALA A 72 -8.81 9.39 13.12
N ARG A 73 -9.84 10.13 12.71
CA ARG A 73 -11.24 9.81 13.04
C ARG A 73 -11.69 8.46 12.46
N ARG A 74 -11.27 8.12 11.23
CA ARG A 74 -11.56 6.80 10.64
C ARG A 74 -10.86 5.68 11.42
N THR A 75 -9.62 5.93 11.85
CA THR A 75 -8.86 4.97 12.65
C THR A 75 -9.52 4.73 14.01
N ALA A 76 -9.97 5.79 14.68
CA ALA A 76 -10.73 5.66 15.92
C ALA A 76 -12.02 4.84 15.69
N LEU A 77 -12.83 5.18 14.68
CA LEU A 77 -14.04 4.42 14.36
C LEU A 77 -13.75 2.95 14.07
N PHE A 78 -12.66 2.66 13.34
CA PHE A 78 -12.26 1.27 13.04
C PHE A 78 -12.01 0.45 14.32
N TRP A 79 -11.41 1.05 15.35
CA TRP A 79 -11.09 0.37 16.59
C TRP A 79 -12.23 0.41 17.62
N ASP A 80 -12.96 1.52 17.70
CA ASP A 80 -14.04 1.72 18.67
C ASP A 80 -15.32 0.98 18.27
N ASP A 81 -15.65 0.96 16.96
CA ASP A 81 -16.82 0.29 16.41
C ASP A 81 -16.54 -0.23 15.00
N SER A 82 -15.90 -1.38 14.93
CA SER A 82 -15.51 -1.99 13.65
C SER A 82 -16.72 -2.37 12.79
N GLU A 83 -17.84 -2.75 13.38
CA GLU A 83 -19.04 -3.11 12.61
C GLU A 83 -19.69 -1.90 11.96
N ALA A 84 -19.80 -0.77 12.65
CA ALA A 84 -20.26 0.49 12.06
C ALA A 84 -19.28 0.97 10.97
N PHE A 85 -17.99 0.84 11.22
CA PHE A 85 -16.96 1.15 10.20
C PHE A 85 -17.16 0.32 8.93
N PHE A 86 -17.29 -1.00 9.06
CA PHE A 86 -17.46 -1.88 7.90
C PHE A 86 -18.79 -1.69 7.20
N ALA A 87 -19.89 -1.51 7.95
CA ALA A 87 -21.20 -1.24 7.35
C ALA A 87 -21.15 0.00 6.45
N GLN A 88 -20.53 1.10 6.94
CA GLN A 88 -20.37 2.32 6.17
C GLN A 88 -19.39 2.12 4.99
N ALA A 89 -18.23 1.48 5.21
CA ALA A 89 -17.23 1.24 4.17
C ALA A 89 -17.78 0.43 3.01
N ILE A 90 -18.51 -0.68 3.33
CA ILE A 90 -19.12 -1.56 2.32
C ILE A 90 -20.21 -0.80 1.55
N GLY A 91 -21.06 -0.04 2.24
CA GLY A 91 -22.07 0.81 1.58
C GLY A 91 -21.46 1.82 0.59
N GLU A 92 -20.38 2.49 1.00
CA GLU A 92 -19.64 3.42 0.15
C GLU A 92 -18.95 2.71 -1.03
N LEU A 93 -18.33 1.52 -0.80
CA LEU A 93 -17.71 0.71 -1.85
C LEU A 93 -18.73 0.24 -2.89
N ARG A 94 -19.92 -0.23 -2.46
CA ARG A 94 -21.03 -0.60 -3.38
C ARG A 94 -21.47 0.58 -4.25
N ALA A 95 -21.44 1.80 -3.71
CA ALA A 95 -21.75 3.00 -4.51
C ALA A 95 -20.67 3.28 -5.57
N VAL A 96 -19.39 3.05 -5.26
CA VAL A 96 -18.28 3.18 -6.23
C VAL A 96 -18.36 2.07 -7.28
N GLU A 97 -18.63 0.84 -6.90
CA GLU A 97 -18.84 -0.31 -7.79
C GLU A 97 -19.94 -0.03 -8.83
N ARG A 98 -21.12 0.42 -8.38
CA ARG A 98 -22.20 0.83 -9.30
C ARG A 98 -21.78 1.97 -10.24
N LYS A 99 -20.93 2.89 -9.76
CA LYS A 99 -20.37 3.95 -10.62
C LYS A 99 -19.45 3.36 -11.68
N ALA A 100 -18.56 2.40 -11.31
CA ALA A 100 -17.66 1.73 -12.25
C ALA A 100 -18.47 1.03 -13.36
N THR A 101 -19.49 0.26 -12.98
CA THR A 101 -20.40 -0.42 -13.94
C THR A 101 -21.06 0.56 -14.90
N ARG A 102 -21.61 1.68 -14.41
CA ARG A 102 -22.22 2.72 -15.30
C ARG A 102 -21.23 3.36 -16.26
N LEU A 103 -19.94 3.41 -15.89
CA LEU A 103 -18.89 3.98 -16.72
C LEU A 103 -18.24 2.94 -17.65
N GLY A 104 -18.66 1.67 -17.59
CA GLY A 104 -18.00 0.57 -18.34
C GLY A 104 -16.56 0.33 -17.90
N MET A 105 -16.21 0.65 -16.64
CA MET A 105 -14.87 0.52 -16.11
C MET A 105 -14.76 -0.71 -15.20
N ALA A 106 -13.59 -1.34 -15.19
CA ALA A 106 -13.28 -2.34 -14.18
C ALA A 106 -13.21 -1.69 -12.79
N PHE A 107 -13.49 -2.47 -11.74
CA PHE A 107 -13.49 -1.99 -10.38
C PHE A 107 -12.34 -2.60 -9.58
N ALA A 108 -11.55 -1.76 -8.92
CA ALA A 108 -10.44 -2.19 -8.10
C ALA A 108 -10.40 -1.46 -6.74
N ILE A 109 -10.04 -2.20 -5.70
CA ILE A 109 -10.01 -1.69 -4.32
C ILE A 109 -8.61 -1.86 -3.73
N ARG A 110 -8.09 -0.79 -3.14
CA ARG A 110 -6.89 -0.83 -2.30
C ARG A 110 -7.25 -0.62 -0.83
N PRO A 111 -7.50 -1.68 -0.07
CA PRO A 111 -7.93 -1.58 1.34
C PRO A 111 -6.94 -0.85 2.22
N ASN A 112 -5.65 -1.04 1.99
CA ASN A 112 -4.59 -0.47 2.81
C ASN A 112 -3.77 0.58 2.03
N VAL A 113 -4.29 1.81 1.92
CA VAL A 113 -3.59 2.86 1.17
C VAL A 113 -2.35 3.38 1.91
N LEU A 114 -2.43 3.55 3.23
CA LEU A 114 -1.33 4.02 4.09
C LEU A 114 -1.00 3.05 5.23
N GLN A 115 -1.91 2.20 5.60
CA GLN A 115 -1.80 1.20 6.66
C GLN A 115 -1.45 -0.18 6.13
N ASP A 116 -1.31 -1.17 7.03
CA ASP A 116 -1.08 -2.59 6.69
C ASP A 116 -1.88 -3.47 7.67
N LEU A 117 -3.20 -3.56 7.43
CA LEU A 117 -4.16 -4.29 8.25
C LEU A 117 -4.79 -5.45 7.47
N PRO A 118 -4.31 -6.70 7.64
CA PRO A 118 -4.88 -7.87 6.98
C PRO A 118 -6.38 -8.08 7.20
N PRO A 119 -6.94 -7.91 8.43
CA PRO A 119 -8.37 -8.13 8.65
C PRO A 119 -9.27 -7.20 7.82
N LEU A 120 -8.84 -5.94 7.63
CA LEU A 120 -9.54 -4.98 6.79
C LEU A 120 -9.59 -5.46 5.33
N ALA A 121 -8.44 -5.86 4.80
CA ALA A 121 -8.32 -6.31 3.43
C ALA A 121 -9.05 -7.64 3.17
N ASP A 122 -8.94 -8.61 4.08
CA ASP A 122 -9.62 -9.89 3.95
C ASP A 122 -11.15 -9.75 3.96
N ARG A 123 -11.70 -8.90 4.84
CA ARG A 123 -13.14 -8.63 4.87
C ARG A 123 -13.61 -7.96 3.57
N ILE A 124 -12.89 -6.94 3.08
CA ILE A 124 -13.23 -6.28 1.82
C ILE A 124 -13.14 -7.25 0.63
N ALA A 125 -12.09 -8.05 0.53
CA ALA A 125 -11.93 -9.01 -0.57
C ALA A 125 -13.04 -10.07 -0.58
N ARG A 126 -13.53 -10.47 0.58
CA ARG A 126 -14.66 -11.39 0.71
C ARG A 126 -15.98 -10.77 0.28
N GLU A 127 -16.23 -9.50 0.64
CA GLU A 127 -17.47 -8.79 0.32
C GLU A 127 -17.57 -8.38 -1.15
N PHE A 128 -16.45 -8.30 -1.86
CA PHE A 128 -16.35 -7.88 -3.26
C PHE A 128 -15.60 -8.92 -4.10
N PRO A 129 -16.14 -10.13 -4.30
CA PRO A 129 -15.44 -11.22 -4.98
C PRO A 129 -15.11 -10.92 -6.44
N ASP A 130 -15.89 -10.06 -7.11
CA ASP A 130 -15.71 -9.68 -8.51
C ASP A 130 -14.79 -8.46 -8.70
N ALA A 131 -14.40 -7.80 -7.62
CA ALA A 131 -13.47 -6.68 -7.67
C ALA A 131 -12.01 -7.16 -7.60
N HIS A 132 -11.10 -6.45 -8.28
CA HIS A 132 -9.67 -6.62 -8.04
C HIS A 132 -9.28 -5.93 -6.74
N VAL A 133 -8.88 -6.70 -5.74
CA VAL A 133 -8.35 -6.17 -4.47
C VAL A 133 -6.85 -6.29 -4.47
N TYR A 134 -6.13 -5.25 -4.06
CA TYR A 134 -4.67 -5.26 -4.09
C TYR A 134 -4.06 -4.39 -3.01
N ASP A 135 -2.93 -4.82 -2.46
CA ASP A 135 -2.20 -4.08 -1.43
C ASP A 135 -0.69 -4.36 -1.46
N TYR A 136 0.02 -3.50 -0.73
CA TYR A 136 1.39 -3.75 -0.31
C TYR A 136 1.40 -4.14 1.17
N THR A 137 2.21 -5.11 1.53
CA THR A 137 2.32 -5.56 2.93
C THR A 137 3.78 -5.81 3.33
N LYS A 138 4.12 -5.50 4.58
CA LYS A 138 5.39 -5.89 5.21
C LYS A 138 5.24 -7.15 6.06
N ILE A 139 4.02 -7.63 6.22
CA ILE A 139 3.75 -8.84 6.99
C ILE A 139 4.27 -10.05 6.21
N PRO A 140 5.10 -10.91 6.83
CA PRO A 140 5.66 -12.08 6.17
C PRO A 140 4.59 -13.05 5.63
N ALA A 141 4.99 -13.89 4.68
CA ALA A 141 4.16 -14.92 4.06
C ALA A 141 2.85 -14.40 3.41
N PRO A 142 2.89 -13.33 2.56
CA PRO A 142 1.68 -12.77 1.95
C PRO A 142 0.92 -13.78 1.08
N TRP A 143 1.59 -14.77 0.48
CA TRP A 143 0.98 -15.83 -0.33
C TRP A 143 -0.05 -16.66 0.42
N SER A 144 0.05 -16.79 1.73
CA SER A 144 -0.92 -17.53 2.52
C SER A 144 -2.30 -16.86 2.54
N ARG A 145 -2.33 -15.54 2.35
CA ARG A 145 -3.55 -14.72 2.27
C ARG A 145 -4.14 -14.72 0.87
N THR A 146 -3.31 -14.55 -0.16
CA THR A 146 -3.77 -14.52 -1.57
C THR A 146 -4.32 -15.86 -2.02
N ARG A 147 -3.78 -16.99 -1.54
CA ARG A 147 -4.33 -18.33 -1.82
C ARG A 147 -5.78 -18.50 -1.37
N ARG A 148 -6.21 -17.77 -0.34
CA ARG A 148 -7.57 -17.84 0.19
C ARG A 148 -8.56 -16.90 -0.54
N ARG A 149 -8.04 -15.98 -1.34
CA ARG A 149 -8.80 -14.93 -2.02
C ARG A 149 -8.25 -14.73 -3.43
N PRO A 150 -8.79 -15.41 -4.44
CA PRO A 150 -8.27 -15.31 -5.82
C PRO A 150 -8.31 -13.89 -6.39
N ASN A 151 -9.25 -13.06 -5.90
CA ASN A 151 -9.39 -11.66 -6.29
C ASN A 151 -8.45 -10.71 -5.53
N TYR A 152 -7.57 -11.22 -4.64
CA TYR A 152 -6.68 -10.42 -3.83
C TYR A 152 -5.21 -10.61 -4.21
N THR A 153 -4.58 -9.55 -4.69
CA THR A 153 -3.16 -9.51 -5.07
C THR A 153 -2.34 -8.72 -4.06
N LEU A 154 -1.25 -9.30 -3.59
CA LEU A 154 -0.32 -8.66 -2.66
C LEU A 154 1.07 -8.53 -3.26
N ALA A 155 1.72 -7.38 -3.01
CA ALA A 155 3.15 -7.23 -3.15
C ALA A 155 3.80 -7.19 -1.75
N TYR A 156 4.91 -7.91 -1.59
CA TYR A 156 5.69 -7.86 -0.35
C TYR A 156 6.58 -6.62 -0.35
N SER A 157 6.33 -5.68 0.53
CA SER A 157 7.13 -4.47 0.68
C SER A 157 8.37 -4.75 1.51
N VAL A 158 9.51 -4.91 0.86
CA VAL A 158 10.79 -5.21 1.51
C VAL A 158 11.16 -4.08 2.47
N SER A 159 11.55 -4.44 3.67
CA SER A 159 11.98 -3.51 4.71
C SER A 159 13.35 -3.90 5.28
N GLU A 160 13.86 -3.11 6.17
CA GLU A 160 15.09 -3.37 6.93
C GLU A 160 14.99 -4.66 7.79
N ARG A 161 13.77 -5.10 8.09
CA ARG A 161 13.49 -6.31 8.88
C ARG A 161 13.28 -7.55 8.00
N SER A 162 13.26 -7.39 6.68
CA SER A 162 13.03 -8.50 5.75
C SER A 162 14.26 -9.39 5.66
N THR A 163 14.11 -10.66 5.96
CA THR A 163 15.20 -11.63 5.83
C THR A 163 15.30 -12.16 4.39
N THR A 164 16.50 -12.60 3.98
CA THR A 164 16.72 -13.28 2.70
C THR A 164 15.74 -14.43 2.48
N ARG A 165 15.45 -15.21 3.52
CA ARG A 165 14.50 -16.33 3.46
C ARG A 165 13.08 -15.85 3.13
N GLN A 166 12.62 -14.77 3.76
CA GLN A 166 11.28 -14.20 3.50
C GLN A 166 11.16 -13.69 2.07
N ILE A 167 12.18 -12.96 1.58
CA ILE A 167 12.19 -12.42 0.21
C ILE A 167 12.17 -13.56 -0.81
N ARG A 168 13.05 -14.56 -0.67
CA ARG A 168 13.07 -15.74 -1.55
C ARG A 168 11.74 -16.47 -1.54
N SER A 169 11.17 -16.70 -0.37
CA SER A 169 9.89 -17.36 -0.24
C SER A 169 8.75 -16.61 -0.92
N CYS A 170 8.74 -15.27 -0.92
CA CYS A 170 7.78 -14.48 -1.70
C CYS A 170 7.92 -14.79 -3.20
N ILE A 171 9.13 -14.72 -3.73
CA ILE A 171 9.43 -14.97 -5.15
C ILE A 171 9.04 -16.39 -5.55
N ASP A 172 9.42 -17.38 -4.76
CA ASP A 172 9.15 -18.80 -5.01
C ASP A 172 7.65 -19.13 -4.99
N HIS A 173 6.84 -18.32 -4.32
CA HIS A 173 5.37 -18.42 -4.32
C HIS A 173 4.67 -17.46 -5.29
N GLY A 174 5.41 -16.81 -6.21
CA GLY A 174 4.85 -15.92 -7.22
C GLY A 174 4.40 -14.56 -6.70
N VAL A 175 4.86 -14.13 -5.53
CA VAL A 175 4.58 -12.80 -4.99
C VAL A 175 5.73 -11.86 -5.32
N ASN A 176 5.43 -10.80 -6.08
CA ASN A 176 6.38 -9.74 -6.37
C ASN A 176 6.76 -8.96 -5.10
N CYS A 177 8.01 -8.51 -5.04
CA CYS A 177 8.51 -7.71 -3.93
C CYS A 177 8.73 -6.26 -4.37
N ALA A 178 8.30 -5.31 -3.54
CA ALA A 178 8.47 -3.89 -3.76
C ALA A 178 9.72 -3.38 -3.03
N LEU A 179 10.54 -2.61 -3.75
CA LEU A 179 11.78 -2.00 -3.27
C LEU A 179 11.69 -0.49 -3.42
N VAL A 180 12.15 0.24 -2.42
CA VAL A 180 12.28 1.70 -2.49
C VAL A 180 13.71 2.04 -2.84
N PHE A 181 13.91 2.81 -3.92
CA PHE A 181 15.21 3.26 -4.38
C PHE A 181 15.44 4.74 -4.04
N ASP A 182 16.72 5.11 -3.90
CA ASP A 182 17.20 6.49 -3.69
C ASP A 182 17.02 7.39 -4.92
N THR A 183 16.51 6.82 -6.00
CA THR A 183 16.23 7.49 -7.28
C THR A 183 15.25 8.65 -7.11
N ALA A 184 15.60 9.80 -7.68
CA ALA A 184 14.74 10.99 -7.67
C ALA A 184 13.51 10.84 -8.58
N LYS A 185 12.50 11.69 -8.34
CA LYS A 185 11.31 11.72 -9.20
C LYS A 185 11.70 12.09 -10.64
N GLY A 186 11.30 11.26 -11.59
CA GLY A 186 11.58 11.47 -13.02
C GLY A 186 12.85 10.76 -13.50
N GLU A 187 13.76 10.39 -12.61
CA GLU A 187 14.96 9.64 -12.97
C GLU A 187 14.63 8.16 -13.24
N PRO A 188 15.39 7.49 -14.11
CA PRO A 188 15.18 6.08 -14.41
C PRO A 188 15.52 5.19 -13.20
N LEU A 189 14.70 4.16 -12.98
CA LEU A 189 15.03 3.07 -12.06
C LEU A 189 16.04 2.11 -12.70
N PRO A 190 16.80 1.32 -11.91
CA PRO A 190 17.66 0.29 -12.48
C PRO A 190 16.82 -0.71 -13.30
N LYS A 191 17.39 -1.21 -14.42
CA LYS A 191 16.69 -2.20 -15.27
C LYS A 191 16.54 -3.56 -14.59
N THR A 192 17.54 -3.95 -13.84
CA THR A 192 17.58 -5.18 -13.03
C THR A 192 18.13 -4.85 -11.65
N TYR A 193 17.83 -5.67 -10.66
CA TYR A 193 18.38 -5.53 -9.32
C TYR A 193 18.64 -6.89 -8.69
N THR A 194 19.74 -6.99 -7.94
CA THR A 194 20.13 -8.21 -7.23
C THR A 194 19.84 -8.06 -5.75
N LEU A 195 18.97 -8.88 -5.23
CA LEU A 195 18.65 -8.94 -3.80
C LEU A 195 18.36 -10.37 -3.38
N ALA A 196 18.80 -10.75 -2.18
CA ALA A 196 18.60 -12.08 -1.62
C ALA A 196 19.12 -13.22 -2.55
N GLY A 197 20.15 -12.95 -3.37
CA GLY A 197 20.71 -13.90 -4.34
C GLY A 197 19.79 -14.17 -5.55
N ARG A 198 18.89 -13.24 -5.88
CA ARG A 198 18.04 -13.26 -7.08
C ARG A 198 18.24 -11.96 -7.85
N THR A 199 18.61 -12.07 -9.12
CA THR A 199 18.64 -10.92 -10.05
C THR A 199 17.37 -10.95 -10.88
N LEU A 200 16.50 -9.95 -10.71
CA LEU A 200 15.22 -9.86 -11.41
C LEU A 200 15.08 -8.52 -12.11
N PRO A 201 14.26 -8.44 -13.17
CA PRO A 201 13.88 -7.16 -13.78
C PRO A 201 13.19 -6.24 -12.77
N VAL A 202 13.40 -4.94 -12.91
CA VAL A 202 12.70 -3.91 -12.13
C VAL A 202 11.64 -3.26 -13.02
N ILE A 203 10.40 -3.28 -12.56
CA ILE A 203 9.32 -2.51 -13.19
C ILE A 203 9.05 -1.24 -12.40
N ASP A 204 8.63 -0.18 -13.08
CA ASP A 204 8.32 1.11 -12.46
C ASP A 204 6.94 1.09 -11.78
N GLY A 205 6.92 0.88 -10.46
CA GLY A 205 5.71 0.88 -9.65
C GLY A 205 5.11 2.28 -9.42
N ASP A 206 5.78 3.35 -9.87
CA ASP A 206 5.21 4.69 -9.82
C ASP A 206 4.33 5.02 -11.04
N VAL A 207 4.42 4.23 -12.12
CA VAL A 207 3.59 4.38 -13.32
C VAL A 207 2.18 3.83 -13.11
N SER A 208 2.04 2.73 -12.42
CA SER A 208 0.76 2.11 -12.10
C SER A 208 0.77 1.57 -10.67
N ASP A 209 -0.41 1.47 -10.06
CA ASP A 209 -0.57 0.86 -8.73
C ASP A 209 -1.36 -0.47 -8.83
N LEU A 210 -1.74 -0.89 -10.05
CA LEU A 210 -2.56 -2.07 -10.31
C LEU A 210 -1.69 -3.34 -10.27
N LEU A 211 -1.40 -3.85 -9.08
CA LEU A 211 -0.48 -4.97 -8.86
C LEU A 211 -0.84 -6.24 -9.63
N TYR A 212 -2.12 -6.50 -9.83
CA TYR A 212 -2.62 -7.67 -10.55
C TYR A 212 -2.33 -7.64 -12.07
N THR A 213 -1.88 -6.49 -12.59
CA THR A 213 -1.47 -6.37 -14.01
C THR A 213 0.03 -6.60 -14.22
N TYR A 214 0.80 -6.78 -13.16
CA TYR A 214 2.24 -6.95 -13.25
C TYR A 214 2.61 -8.42 -13.51
N PRO A 215 3.65 -8.68 -14.32
CA PRO A 215 4.18 -10.03 -14.46
C PRO A 215 4.74 -10.53 -13.14
N VAL A 216 4.70 -11.83 -12.94
CA VAL A 216 5.35 -12.50 -11.80
C VAL A 216 6.87 -12.55 -12.02
N GLY A 217 7.65 -12.49 -10.95
CA GLY A 217 9.12 -12.59 -11.02
C GLY A 217 9.83 -11.27 -11.32
N VAL A 218 9.26 -10.16 -10.86
CA VAL A 218 9.86 -8.82 -10.99
C VAL A 218 10.00 -8.14 -9.63
N TRP A 219 10.96 -7.22 -9.53
CA TRP A 219 10.97 -6.22 -8.47
C TRP A 219 10.05 -5.06 -8.86
N ILE A 220 9.21 -4.61 -7.93
CA ILE A 220 8.42 -3.39 -8.11
C ILE A 220 9.25 -2.24 -7.56
N GLY A 221 9.88 -1.47 -8.44
CA GLY A 221 10.69 -0.33 -8.07
C GLY A 221 9.83 0.88 -7.73
N LEU A 222 10.08 1.46 -6.58
CA LEU A 222 9.44 2.69 -6.11
C LEU A 222 10.53 3.73 -5.82
N ARG A 223 10.30 4.99 -6.21
CA ARG A 223 11.22 6.08 -5.89
C ARG A 223 10.97 6.60 -4.48
N TRP A 224 12.05 7.06 -3.84
CA TRP A 224 11.94 7.77 -2.57
C TRP A 224 11.00 8.99 -2.66
N LYS A 225 10.13 9.16 -1.66
CA LYS A 225 9.13 10.24 -1.60
C LYS A 225 9.24 11.13 -0.36
N GLY A 226 10.16 10.83 0.53
CA GLY A 226 10.44 11.65 1.70
C GLY A 226 11.35 12.85 1.39
N SER A 227 11.65 13.66 2.40
CA SER A 227 12.61 14.74 2.29
C SER A 227 14.04 14.23 2.04
N ARG A 228 14.89 15.06 1.44
CA ARG A 228 16.31 14.72 1.22
C ARG A 228 17.03 14.41 2.54
N GLY A 229 16.74 15.15 3.61
CA GLY A 229 17.38 14.91 4.91
C GLY A 229 17.05 13.56 5.53
N ARG A 230 15.91 12.97 5.20
CA ARG A 230 15.50 11.63 5.67
C ARG A 230 15.98 10.50 4.74
N LEU A 231 16.40 10.81 3.53
CA LEU A 231 16.90 9.81 2.57
C LEU A 231 18.12 9.08 3.12
N ALA A 232 19.10 9.83 3.64
CA ALA A 232 20.31 9.26 4.24
C ALA A 232 19.98 8.29 5.40
N GLN A 233 19.01 8.64 6.23
CA GLN A 233 18.52 7.77 7.31
C GLN A 233 17.85 6.50 6.74
N GLY A 234 17.06 6.63 5.69
CA GLY A 234 16.42 5.50 5.01
C GLY A 234 17.41 4.52 4.38
N LEU A 235 18.49 5.05 3.79
CA LEU A 235 19.62 4.27 3.25
C LEU A 235 20.39 3.58 4.39
N SER A 236 20.77 4.32 5.41
CA SER A 236 21.50 3.79 6.58
C SER A 236 20.70 2.70 7.32
N ALA A 237 19.38 2.85 7.40
CA ALA A 237 18.51 1.83 7.98
C ALA A 237 18.36 0.59 7.08
N GLY A 238 18.78 0.65 5.81
CA GLY A 238 18.63 -0.44 4.86
C GLY A 238 17.20 -0.65 4.31
N TRP A 239 16.30 0.32 4.51
CA TRP A 239 14.98 0.29 3.88
C TRP A 239 15.00 0.85 2.46
N VAL A 240 15.72 1.95 2.23
CA VAL A 240 15.97 2.47 0.89
C VAL A 240 17.20 1.77 0.31
N ARG A 241 17.13 1.43 -0.96
CA ARG A 241 18.21 0.77 -1.70
C ARG A 241 18.90 1.77 -2.60
N SER A 242 20.23 1.64 -2.72
CA SER A 242 20.94 2.35 -3.77
C SER A 242 20.54 1.80 -5.13
N ALA A 243 20.21 2.70 -6.06
CA ALA A 243 19.94 2.32 -7.46
C ALA A 243 21.24 1.94 -8.20
N ALA A 244 22.40 2.45 -7.77
CA ALA A 244 23.70 1.98 -8.20
C ALA A 244 24.04 0.68 -7.46
N GLN A 245 24.11 -0.42 -8.17
CA GLN A 245 24.74 -1.66 -7.71
C GLN A 245 26.13 -1.71 -8.35
N ASP A 246 27.16 -1.82 -7.51
CA ASP A 246 28.54 -2.08 -7.94
C ASP A 246 28.65 -3.45 -8.62
#